data_27ca6186ad78752f5951a79816d2f762
#
_entry.id   27ca6186ad78752f5951a79816d2f762
#
_cell.length_a   1.000
_cell.length_b   1.000
_cell.length_c   1.000
_cell.angle_alpha   90.00
_cell.angle_beta   90.00
_cell.angle_gamma   90.00
#
_symmetry.space_group_name_H-M   'P 1'
#
loop_
_entity.id
_entity.type
_entity.pdbx_description
1 polymer ?
#
loop_
_entity_poly.entity_id
_entity_poly.type
_entity_poly.pdbx_seq_one_letter_code
_entity_poly.pdbx_strand_id
1 'polypeptide(L)'
;MKPIRFDWKLSDAHPLNVQYIRHPAGRAGRPADMHSSVHIGILIHGDTCGRHNGELVTVPEGGVYLTAPWEQHQTIGSKNGNDLLLITADPEAVARSLLSGAEKLNQLYRIPPAERQTIMNTLRIGRRQTSRVIRLLAEPDTPERELRLWHAALGFFMEISLLEFSAVPDPDYLRLLPALQHLGNDPLAVGQAAECCHLSESRFSHLFRRVFGMPFAQYERLYRLRCAADEMQRLHAGLKETAERWGFVDKSHLSKVFRKYGVRPVKPAPL
;
A
#
# COMPACT_ATOMS: atom_id res chain seq x y z
N MET A 1 -17.19 8.80 -12.61
CA MET A 1 -16.77 7.80 -11.61
C MET A 1 -16.58 8.51 -10.28
N LYS A 2 -17.20 8.06 -9.18
CA LYS A 2 -16.95 8.68 -7.87
C LYS A 2 -15.52 8.36 -7.45
N PRO A 3 -14.71 9.35 -7.04
CA PRO A 3 -13.35 9.09 -6.59
C PRO A 3 -13.39 8.20 -5.36
N ILE A 4 -12.51 7.20 -5.33
CA ILE A 4 -12.37 6.29 -4.20
C ILE A 4 -11.63 7.06 -3.11
N ARG A 5 -12.23 7.19 -1.94
CA ARG A 5 -11.56 7.73 -0.76
C ARG A 5 -10.69 6.64 -0.17
N PHE A 6 -9.39 6.78 -0.28
CA PHE A 6 -8.41 6.02 0.49
C PHE A 6 -7.98 6.85 1.69
N ASP A 7 -8.93 7.08 2.57
CA ASP A 7 -8.68 7.71 3.85
C ASP A 7 -8.58 6.61 4.90
N TRP A 8 -7.38 6.08 5.06
CA TRP A 8 -7.11 5.06 6.07
C TRP A 8 -7.02 5.65 7.47
N LYS A 9 -6.99 6.99 7.59
CA LYS A 9 -6.85 7.75 8.85
C LYS A 9 -5.67 7.27 9.69
N LEU A 10 -4.61 6.77 9.05
CA LEU A 10 -3.41 6.36 9.77
C LEU A 10 -2.67 7.57 10.32
N SER A 11 -2.21 7.45 11.56
CA SER A 11 -1.35 8.43 12.23
C SER A 11 -0.48 7.71 13.24
N ASP A 12 0.47 8.41 13.87
CA ASP A 12 1.32 7.84 14.91
C ASP A 12 0.51 7.30 16.10
N ALA A 13 -0.61 7.97 16.42
CA ALA A 13 -1.53 7.52 17.48
C ALA A 13 -2.46 6.38 17.02
N HIS A 14 -2.74 6.28 15.71
CA HIS A 14 -3.65 5.29 15.12
C HIS A 14 -2.98 4.63 13.91
N PRO A 15 -1.97 3.75 14.11
CA PRO A 15 -1.18 3.17 13.03
C PRO A 15 -1.89 2.05 12.28
N LEU A 16 -3.16 1.78 12.57
CA LEU A 16 -3.92 0.64 12.07
C LEU A 16 -5.32 1.05 11.61
N ASN A 17 -5.75 0.48 10.48
CA ASN A 17 -7.15 0.42 10.07
C ASN A 17 -7.49 -1.03 9.70
N VAL A 18 -8.56 -1.57 10.25
CA VAL A 18 -9.03 -2.92 9.95
C VAL A 18 -10.46 -2.86 9.46
N GLN A 19 -10.74 -3.52 8.34
CA GLN A 19 -12.07 -3.55 7.73
C GLN A 19 -12.46 -4.98 7.38
N TYR A 20 -13.70 -5.35 7.67
CA TYR A 20 -14.33 -6.52 7.10
C TYR A 20 -15.24 -6.08 5.95
N ILE A 21 -14.91 -6.50 4.74
CA ILE A 21 -15.52 -6.02 3.52
C ILE A 21 -16.19 -7.17 2.80
N ARG A 22 -17.45 -6.98 2.42
CA ARG A 22 -18.22 -7.92 1.58
C ARG A 22 -18.36 -7.34 0.19
N HIS A 23 -17.90 -8.06 -0.79
CA HIS A 23 -18.01 -7.70 -2.19
C HIS A 23 -19.02 -8.60 -2.88
N PRO A 24 -20.08 -8.05 -3.49
CA PRO A 24 -21.03 -8.86 -4.25
C PRO A 24 -20.37 -9.44 -5.51
N ALA A 25 -20.94 -10.52 -6.01
CA ALA A 25 -20.55 -11.12 -7.27
C ALA A 25 -20.63 -10.10 -8.43
N GLY A 26 -19.71 -10.21 -9.39
CA GLY A 26 -19.68 -9.33 -10.57
C GLY A 26 -19.31 -7.88 -10.29
N ARG A 27 -18.82 -7.57 -9.10
CA ARG A 27 -18.35 -6.21 -8.79
C ARG A 27 -17.20 -5.83 -9.70
N ALA A 28 -17.33 -4.68 -10.36
CA ALA A 28 -16.25 -4.08 -11.14
C ALA A 28 -15.03 -3.78 -10.27
N GLY A 29 -13.84 -3.97 -10.83
CA GLY A 29 -12.57 -3.64 -10.20
C GLY A 29 -12.48 -2.17 -9.80
N ARG A 30 -11.47 -1.85 -9.00
CA ARG A 30 -11.14 -0.48 -8.59
C ARG A 30 -10.03 0.08 -9.46
N PRO A 31 -9.94 1.40 -9.64
CA PRO A 31 -8.76 2.02 -10.24
C PRO A 31 -7.49 1.62 -9.50
N ALA A 32 -6.36 1.65 -10.20
CA ALA A 32 -5.05 1.46 -9.60
C ALA A 32 -4.76 2.53 -8.55
N ASP A 33 -4.17 2.12 -7.45
CA ASP A 33 -3.72 2.98 -6.35
C ASP A 33 -2.29 2.67 -5.94
N MET A 34 -1.70 3.58 -5.17
CA MET A 34 -0.36 3.49 -4.61
C MET A 34 -0.31 4.37 -3.35
N HIS A 35 0.20 3.87 -2.25
CA HIS A 35 0.27 4.60 -0.97
C HIS A 35 1.38 4.05 -0.07
N SER A 36 1.70 4.78 1.00
CA SER A 36 2.76 4.44 1.95
C SER A 36 2.44 3.26 2.87
N SER A 37 1.17 2.96 3.09
CA SER A 37 0.77 1.89 4.00
C SER A 37 0.98 0.49 3.43
N VAL A 38 1.17 -0.49 4.32
CA VAL A 38 1.16 -1.91 4.00
C VAL A 38 -0.26 -2.48 4.15
N HIS A 39 -0.64 -3.37 3.24
CA HIS A 39 -1.91 -4.09 3.34
C HIS A 39 -1.70 -5.60 3.48
N ILE A 40 -2.45 -6.20 4.39
CA ILE A 40 -2.70 -7.64 4.42
C ILE A 40 -4.18 -7.83 4.11
N GLY A 41 -4.47 -8.59 3.05
CA GLY A 41 -5.84 -9.02 2.76
C GLY A 41 -5.98 -10.51 2.99
N ILE A 42 -6.97 -10.91 3.78
CA ILE A 42 -7.27 -12.31 4.12
C ILE A 42 -8.64 -12.65 3.56
N LEU A 43 -8.70 -13.57 2.60
CA LEU A 43 -9.94 -14.03 1.98
C LEU A 43 -10.65 -15.00 2.91
N ILE A 44 -11.79 -14.58 3.44
CA ILE A 44 -12.62 -15.44 4.32
C ILE A 44 -13.52 -16.34 3.46
N HIS A 45 -14.10 -15.79 2.40
CA HIS A 45 -14.90 -16.49 1.39
C HIS A 45 -14.60 -15.95 0.00
N GLY A 46 -14.73 -16.83 -1.00
CA GLY A 46 -14.58 -16.50 -2.40
C GLY A 46 -13.12 -16.30 -2.81
N ASP A 47 -12.93 -15.56 -3.89
CA ASP A 47 -11.63 -15.29 -4.48
C ASP A 47 -11.45 -13.80 -4.77
N THR A 48 -10.23 -13.40 -5.04
CA THR A 48 -9.94 -12.07 -5.59
C THR A 48 -8.82 -12.15 -6.61
N CYS A 49 -8.89 -11.25 -7.59
CA CYS A 49 -7.85 -11.06 -8.58
C CYS A 49 -7.49 -9.59 -8.65
N GLY A 50 -6.20 -9.31 -8.70
CA GLY A 50 -5.66 -7.96 -8.78
C GLY A 50 -4.42 -7.88 -9.66
N ARG A 51 -3.98 -6.66 -9.96
CA ARG A 51 -2.67 -6.37 -10.54
C ARG A 51 -1.83 -5.64 -9.52
N HIS A 52 -0.61 -6.11 -9.33
CA HIS A 52 0.39 -5.53 -8.43
C HIS A 52 1.64 -5.26 -9.25
N ASN A 53 2.07 -4.01 -9.37
CA ASN A 53 3.15 -3.57 -10.27
C ASN A 53 2.99 -4.10 -11.72
N GLY A 54 1.73 -4.25 -12.18
CA GLY A 54 1.40 -4.80 -13.51
C GLY A 54 1.25 -6.32 -13.55
N GLU A 55 1.75 -7.07 -12.57
CA GLU A 55 1.63 -8.53 -12.49
C GLU A 55 0.26 -8.96 -11.96
N LEU A 56 -0.24 -10.07 -12.48
CA LEU A 56 -1.51 -10.64 -12.06
C LEU A 56 -1.32 -11.45 -10.76
N VAL A 57 -2.10 -11.11 -9.75
CA VAL A 57 -2.13 -11.79 -8.45
C VAL A 57 -3.52 -12.33 -8.21
N THR A 58 -3.64 -13.63 -8.00
CA THR A 58 -4.90 -14.30 -7.68
C THR A 58 -4.82 -14.94 -6.31
N VAL A 59 -5.84 -14.71 -5.49
CA VAL A 59 -5.88 -15.18 -4.11
C VAL A 59 -7.17 -15.98 -3.92
N PRO A 60 -7.09 -17.29 -3.62
CA PRO A 60 -8.24 -18.14 -3.37
C PRO A 60 -8.82 -17.93 -1.98
N GLU A 61 -9.96 -18.54 -1.71
CA GLU A 61 -10.55 -18.63 -0.36
C GLU A 61 -9.54 -19.17 0.66
N GLY A 62 -9.50 -18.54 1.83
CA GLY A 62 -8.53 -18.83 2.88
C GLY A 62 -7.12 -18.33 2.60
N GLY A 63 -6.86 -17.78 1.42
CA GLY A 63 -5.57 -17.21 1.03
C GLY A 63 -5.33 -15.82 1.60
N VAL A 64 -4.07 -15.43 1.58
CA VAL A 64 -3.59 -14.13 2.09
C VAL A 64 -2.78 -13.45 1.01
N TYR A 65 -2.96 -12.15 0.85
CA TYR A 65 -2.05 -11.34 0.04
C TYR A 65 -1.40 -10.22 0.87
N LEU A 66 -0.23 -9.80 0.42
CA LEU A 66 0.52 -8.70 0.99
C LEU A 66 0.76 -7.66 -0.10
N THR A 67 0.33 -6.41 0.13
CA THR A 67 0.68 -5.26 -0.71
C THR A 67 1.76 -4.46 0.00
N ALA A 68 2.91 -4.31 -0.64
CA ALA A 68 4.04 -3.56 -0.09
C ALA A 68 3.77 -2.04 -0.09
N PRO A 69 4.43 -1.28 0.79
CA PRO A 69 4.43 0.18 0.71
C PRO A 69 4.88 0.64 -0.68
N TRP A 70 4.18 1.65 -1.22
CA TRP A 70 4.46 2.25 -2.53
C TRP A 70 4.34 1.29 -3.73
N GLU A 71 3.70 0.16 -3.54
CA GLU A 71 3.37 -0.77 -4.61
C GLU A 71 2.10 -0.32 -5.32
N GLN A 72 2.18 -0.18 -6.66
CA GLN A 72 0.97 0.03 -7.45
C GLN A 72 0.11 -1.23 -7.39
N HIS A 73 -1.14 -1.08 -6.99
CA HIS A 73 -2.07 -2.19 -6.94
C HIS A 73 -3.47 -1.81 -7.44
N GLN A 74 -4.16 -2.77 -8.02
CA GLN A 74 -5.50 -2.62 -8.56
C GLN A 74 -6.29 -3.90 -8.31
N THR A 75 -7.46 -3.79 -7.70
CA THR A 75 -8.42 -4.90 -7.67
C THR A 75 -9.10 -4.99 -9.03
N ILE A 76 -9.00 -6.14 -9.70
CA ILE A 76 -9.71 -6.41 -10.97
C ILE A 76 -11.14 -6.82 -10.64
N GLY A 77 -11.33 -7.67 -9.62
CA GLY A 77 -12.65 -8.09 -9.15
C GLY A 77 -12.67 -9.53 -8.66
N SER A 78 -13.87 -9.99 -8.36
CA SER A 78 -14.20 -11.39 -8.06
C SER A 78 -15.42 -11.79 -8.89
N LYS A 79 -15.39 -12.98 -9.49
CA LYS A 79 -16.54 -13.48 -10.26
C LYS A 79 -17.70 -13.85 -9.33
N ASN A 80 -17.39 -14.47 -8.20
CA ASN A 80 -18.36 -15.04 -7.27
C ASN A 80 -18.64 -14.16 -6.05
N GLY A 81 -18.02 -12.98 -5.98
CA GLY A 81 -17.98 -12.17 -4.77
C GLY A 81 -16.94 -12.68 -3.76
N ASN A 82 -16.67 -11.89 -2.74
CA ASN A 82 -15.79 -12.31 -1.66
C ASN A 82 -16.06 -11.58 -0.35
N ASP A 83 -15.66 -12.22 0.72
CA ASP A 83 -15.54 -11.65 2.05
C ASP A 83 -14.05 -11.49 2.37
N LEU A 84 -13.63 -10.27 2.62
CA LEU A 84 -12.25 -9.87 2.82
C LEU A 84 -12.06 -9.19 4.18
N LEU A 85 -11.12 -9.70 4.97
CA LEU A 85 -10.56 -8.96 6.11
C LEU A 85 -9.35 -8.20 5.59
N LEU A 86 -9.45 -6.87 5.53
CA LEU A 86 -8.39 -5.97 5.09
C LEU A 86 -7.76 -5.29 6.30
N ILE A 87 -6.47 -5.48 6.47
CA ILE A 87 -5.63 -4.84 7.49
C ILE A 87 -4.72 -3.86 6.77
N THR A 88 -4.85 -2.59 7.09
CA THR A 88 -4.00 -1.51 6.60
C THR A 88 -3.21 -0.96 7.76
N ALA A 89 -1.89 -0.90 7.65
CA ALA A 89 -1.05 -0.45 8.74
C ALA A 89 0.07 0.49 8.27
N ASP A 90 0.53 1.32 9.19
CA ASP A 90 1.76 2.09 9.02
C ASP A 90 2.97 1.14 9.05
N PRO A 91 3.80 1.10 7.99
CA PRO A 91 4.90 0.14 7.89
C PRO A 91 6.00 0.38 8.94
N GLU A 92 6.22 1.62 9.38
CA GLU A 92 7.22 1.93 10.40
C GLU A 92 6.76 1.47 11.78
N ALA A 93 5.46 1.67 12.10
CA ALA A 93 4.89 1.16 13.35
C ALA A 93 4.94 -0.36 13.42
N VAL A 94 4.64 -1.04 12.30
CA VAL A 94 4.79 -2.49 12.18
C VAL A 94 6.24 -2.91 12.38
N ALA A 95 7.18 -2.27 11.69
CA ALA A 95 8.61 -2.58 11.78
C ALA A 95 9.15 -2.42 13.21
N ARG A 96 8.80 -1.31 13.88
CA ARG A 96 9.18 -1.10 15.30
C ARG A 96 8.62 -2.18 16.23
N SER A 97 7.43 -2.70 15.93
CA SER A 97 6.76 -3.72 16.76
C SER A 97 7.28 -5.12 16.52
N LEU A 98 7.77 -5.43 15.32
CA LEU A 98 8.28 -6.76 14.95
C LEU A 98 9.76 -6.98 15.28
N LEU A 99 10.49 -5.93 15.65
CA LEU A 99 11.92 -6.00 15.95
C LEU A 99 12.71 -6.63 14.77
N SER A 100 13.43 -7.73 15.02
CA SER A 100 14.17 -8.44 13.97
C SER A 100 13.30 -9.05 12.88
N GLY A 101 12.02 -9.32 13.15
CA GLY A 101 11.05 -9.81 12.15
C GLY A 101 10.76 -8.80 11.02
N ALA A 102 11.04 -7.52 11.24
CA ALA A 102 10.88 -6.48 10.24
C ALA A 102 11.78 -6.67 9.01
N GLU A 103 12.98 -7.24 9.18
CA GLU A 103 13.88 -7.50 8.06
C GLU A 103 13.27 -8.50 7.07
N LYS A 104 12.66 -9.57 7.57
CA LYS A 104 11.99 -10.58 6.75
C LYS A 104 10.82 -9.99 5.96
N LEU A 105 10.03 -9.14 6.60
CA LEU A 105 8.93 -8.42 5.95
C LEU A 105 9.46 -7.50 4.86
N ASN A 106 10.54 -6.77 5.11
CA ASN A 106 11.20 -5.91 4.13
C ASN A 106 11.78 -6.70 2.94
N GLN A 107 12.25 -7.93 3.16
CA GLN A 107 12.67 -8.83 2.07
C GLN A 107 11.47 -9.18 1.18
N LEU A 108 10.32 -9.54 1.78
CA LEU A 108 9.10 -9.84 1.03
C LEU A 108 8.61 -8.66 0.17
N TYR A 109 8.75 -7.43 0.64
CA TYR A 109 8.38 -6.25 -0.14
C TYR A 109 9.18 -6.09 -1.43
N ARG A 110 10.40 -6.65 -1.49
CA ARG A 110 11.33 -6.56 -2.62
C ARG A 110 11.25 -7.74 -3.59
N ILE A 111 10.41 -8.72 -3.30
CA ILE A 111 10.14 -9.86 -4.17
C ILE A 111 9.05 -9.47 -5.17
N PRO A 112 9.15 -9.87 -6.46
CA PRO A 112 8.09 -9.63 -7.45
C PRO A 112 6.72 -10.08 -6.93
N PRO A 113 5.65 -9.33 -7.20
CA PRO A 113 4.33 -9.58 -6.59
C PRO A 113 3.78 -10.99 -6.82
N ALA A 114 3.92 -11.55 -8.01
CA ALA A 114 3.43 -12.90 -8.33
C ALA A 114 4.23 -13.98 -7.58
N GLU A 115 5.55 -13.81 -7.46
CA GLU A 115 6.42 -14.72 -6.70
C GLU A 115 6.14 -14.60 -5.20
N ARG A 116 6.01 -13.37 -4.69
CA ARG A 116 5.59 -13.11 -3.31
C ARG A 116 4.25 -13.77 -3.00
N GLN A 117 3.28 -13.72 -3.92
CA GLN A 117 1.99 -14.38 -3.74
C GLN A 117 2.14 -15.91 -3.64
N THR A 118 3.07 -16.50 -4.37
CA THR A 118 3.38 -17.92 -4.25
C THR A 118 3.86 -18.27 -2.84
N ILE A 119 4.71 -17.44 -2.26
CA ILE A 119 5.15 -17.57 -0.86
C ILE A 119 3.96 -17.39 0.09
N MET A 120 3.16 -16.32 -0.10
CA MET A 120 2.00 -16.06 0.73
C MET A 120 0.96 -17.19 0.69
N ASN A 121 0.87 -17.93 -0.40
CA ASN A 121 -0.02 -19.08 -0.53
C ASN A 121 0.38 -20.27 0.37
N THR A 122 1.57 -20.28 0.95
CA THR A 122 1.98 -21.26 1.97
C THR A 122 1.48 -20.91 3.37
N LEU A 123 1.14 -19.65 3.61
CA LEU A 123 0.63 -19.17 4.90
C LEU A 123 -0.75 -19.75 5.19
N ARG A 124 -0.94 -20.23 6.41
CA ARG A 124 -2.21 -20.75 6.91
C ARG A 124 -2.67 -19.94 8.11
N ILE A 125 -3.56 -19.00 7.88
CA ILE A 125 -4.16 -18.22 8.97
C ILE A 125 -5.35 -18.98 9.56
N GLY A 126 -5.29 -19.18 10.87
CA GLY A 126 -6.32 -19.92 11.57
C GLY A 126 -7.67 -19.18 11.61
N ARG A 127 -8.78 -19.89 11.36
CA ARG A 127 -10.14 -19.32 11.45
C ARG A 127 -10.43 -18.65 12.80
N ARG A 128 -9.83 -19.15 13.89
CA ARG A 128 -9.98 -18.54 15.23
C ARG A 128 -9.43 -17.12 15.30
N GLN A 129 -8.28 -16.88 14.65
CA GLN A 129 -7.61 -15.57 14.63
C GLN A 129 -8.45 -14.55 13.83
N THR A 130 -8.88 -14.91 12.61
CA THR A 130 -9.75 -14.04 11.79
C THR A 130 -11.09 -13.77 12.45
N SER A 131 -11.75 -14.79 13.03
CA SER A 131 -13.02 -14.63 13.75
C SER A 131 -12.89 -13.76 15.00
N ARG A 132 -11.73 -13.79 15.68
CA ARG A 132 -11.44 -12.88 16.81
C ARG A 132 -11.43 -11.42 16.34
N VAL A 133 -10.74 -11.13 15.24
CA VAL A 133 -10.67 -9.76 14.69
C VAL A 133 -12.06 -9.29 14.24
N ILE A 134 -12.81 -10.12 13.53
CA ILE A 134 -14.17 -9.78 13.08
C ILE A 134 -15.09 -9.47 14.28
N ARG A 135 -15.01 -10.21 15.38
CA ARG A 135 -15.76 -9.89 16.60
C ARG A 135 -15.34 -8.57 17.22
N LEU A 136 -14.03 -8.29 17.29
CA LEU A 136 -13.53 -7.01 17.79
C LEU A 136 -14.06 -5.82 16.97
N LEU A 137 -14.21 -5.98 15.65
CA LEU A 137 -14.79 -4.94 14.80
C LEU A 137 -16.27 -4.63 15.09
N ALA A 138 -17.00 -5.57 15.70
CA ALA A 138 -18.39 -5.38 16.11
C ALA A 138 -18.53 -4.75 17.51
N GLU A 139 -17.43 -4.62 18.28
CA GLU A 139 -17.43 -3.98 19.59
C GLU A 139 -17.46 -2.44 19.45
N PRO A 140 -17.90 -1.70 20.47
CA PRO A 140 -17.85 -0.24 20.49
C PRO A 140 -16.43 0.29 20.27
N ASP A 141 -16.33 1.46 19.64
CA ASP A 141 -15.06 2.11 19.34
C ASP A 141 -14.46 2.70 20.61
N THR A 142 -13.47 1.99 21.18
CA THR A 142 -12.80 2.34 22.42
C THR A 142 -11.27 2.18 22.25
N PRO A 143 -10.45 2.94 23.02
CA PRO A 143 -9.00 2.76 23.00
C PRO A 143 -8.55 1.33 23.32
N GLU A 144 -9.27 0.64 24.20
CA GLU A 144 -8.99 -0.76 24.52
C GLU A 144 -9.27 -1.70 23.35
N ARG A 145 -10.37 -1.49 22.61
CA ARG A 145 -10.65 -2.26 21.38
C ARG A 145 -9.57 -2.03 20.34
N GLU A 146 -9.13 -0.78 20.15
CA GLU A 146 -8.08 -0.43 19.22
C GLU A 146 -6.76 -1.13 19.58
N LEU A 147 -6.38 -1.13 20.85
CA LEU A 147 -5.20 -1.86 21.32
C LEU A 147 -5.30 -3.37 21.06
N ARG A 148 -6.47 -3.97 21.29
CA ARG A 148 -6.71 -5.39 21.01
C ARG A 148 -6.68 -5.70 19.50
N LEU A 149 -7.15 -4.79 18.65
CA LEU A 149 -7.04 -4.90 17.20
C LEU A 149 -5.59 -4.80 16.74
N TRP A 150 -4.81 -3.85 17.29
CA TRP A 150 -3.38 -3.72 17.01
C TRP A 150 -2.62 -5.00 17.36
N HIS A 151 -2.83 -5.51 18.56
CA HIS A 151 -2.21 -6.76 18.98
C HIS A 151 -2.57 -7.94 18.09
N ALA A 152 -3.84 -8.04 17.67
CA ALA A 152 -4.28 -9.10 16.77
C ALA A 152 -3.69 -8.94 15.35
N ALA A 153 -3.58 -7.71 14.84
CA ALA A 153 -2.98 -7.40 13.54
C ALA A 153 -1.49 -7.73 13.53
N LEU A 154 -0.76 -7.38 14.59
CA LEU A 154 0.65 -7.75 14.74
C LEU A 154 0.85 -9.26 14.69
N GLY A 155 -0.09 -10.05 15.20
CA GLY A 155 -0.05 -11.50 15.08
C GLY A 155 0.00 -11.97 13.62
N PHE A 156 -0.75 -11.34 12.70
CA PHE A 156 -0.67 -11.67 11.27
C PHE A 156 0.68 -11.26 10.65
N PHE A 157 1.20 -10.10 11.01
CA PHE A 157 2.53 -9.67 10.54
C PHE A 157 3.64 -10.59 11.09
N MET A 158 3.52 -11.08 12.33
CA MET A 158 4.44 -12.07 12.89
C MET A 158 4.42 -13.38 12.10
N GLU A 159 3.24 -13.94 11.81
CA GLU A 159 3.12 -15.15 10.99
C GLU A 159 3.77 -14.98 9.61
N ILE A 160 3.60 -13.82 8.97
CA ILE A 160 4.26 -13.49 7.71
C ILE A 160 5.78 -13.42 7.89
N SER A 161 6.26 -12.81 8.98
CA SER A 161 7.69 -12.66 9.27
C SER A 161 8.38 -13.99 9.58
N LEU A 162 7.61 -15.00 9.99
CA LEU A 162 8.10 -16.36 10.29
C LEU A 162 8.09 -17.27 9.06
N LEU A 163 7.57 -16.82 7.92
CA LEU A 163 7.61 -17.60 6.68
C LEU A 163 9.05 -17.88 6.27
N GLU A 164 9.34 -19.13 6.01
CA GLU A 164 10.60 -19.53 5.41
C GLU A 164 10.47 -19.53 3.88
N PHE A 165 11.39 -18.84 3.22
CA PHE A 165 11.48 -18.80 1.77
C PHE A 165 12.93 -18.57 1.34
N SER A 166 13.28 -19.12 0.18
CA SER A 166 14.58 -18.95 -0.45
C SER A 166 14.58 -17.90 -1.57
N ALA A 167 13.44 -17.27 -1.82
CA ALA A 167 13.35 -16.21 -2.81
C ALA A 167 14.26 -15.04 -2.43
N VAL A 168 14.99 -14.55 -3.40
CA VAL A 168 15.86 -13.37 -3.25
C VAL A 168 15.17 -12.13 -3.80
N PRO A 169 15.47 -10.95 -3.24
CA PRO A 169 14.97 -9.71 -3.81
C PRO A 169 15.29 -9.60 -5.30
N ASP A 170 14.38 -9.08 -6.09
CA ASP A 170 14.61 -8.85 -7.52
C ASP A 170 15.87 -7.99 -7.72
N PRO A 171 16.91 -8.49 -8.41
CA PRO A 171 18.13 -7.72 -8.67
C PRO A 171 17.86 -6.39 -9.36
N ASP A 172 16.83 -6.33 -10.19
CA ASP A 172 16.45 -5.10 -10.88
C ASP A 172 15.73 -4.12 -9.95
N TYR A 173 14.93 -4.60 -9.01
CA TYR A 173 14.40 -3.77 -7.92
C TYR A 173 15.54 -3.16 -7.10
N LEU A 174 16.52 -3.98 -6.68
CA LEU A 174 17.67 -3.50 -5.92
C LEU A 174 18.49 -2.45 -6.68
N ARG A 175 18.62 -2.62 -8.00
CA ARG A 175 19.33 -1.64 -8.86
C ARG A 175 18.60 -0.30 -8.95
N LEU A 176 17.27 -0.26 -8.76
CA LEU A 176 16.45 0.96 -8.79
C LEU A 176 16.31 1.63 -7.43
N LEU A 177 16.72 0.97 -6.33
CA LEU A 177 16.62 1.53 -4.98
C LEU A 177 17.23 2.94 -4.82
N PRO A 178 18.43 3.26 -5.39
CA PRO A 178 18.99 4.60 -5.26
C PRO A 178 18.04 5.69 -5.76
N ALA A 179 17.35 5.49 -6.89
CA ALA A 179 16.39 6.47 -7.38
C ALA A 179 15.17 6.61 -6.44
N LEU A 180 14.70 5.51 -5.83
CA LEU A 180 13.60 5.55 -4.87
C LEU A 180 13.98 6.28 -3.58
N GLN A 181 15.24 6.15 -3.13
CA GLN A 181 15.75 6.84 -1.94
C GLN A 181 15.87 8.36 -2.14
N HIS A 182 15.95 8.84 -3.40
CA HIS A 182 15.98 10.26 -3.74
C HIS A 182 14.59 10.87 -3.98
N LEU A 183 13.52 10.06 -3.89
CA LEU A 183 12.16 10.60 -3.94
C LEU A 183 11.91 11.49 -2.72
N GLY A 184 11.47 12.71 -2.98
CA GLY A 184 11.20 13.71 -1.97
C GLY A 184 10.07 14.64 -2.39
N ASN A 185 10.05 15.81 -1.80
CA ASN A 185 9.09 16.87 -2.13
C ASN A 185 9.39 17.60 -3.43
N ASP A 186 10.65 17.64 -3.86
CA ASP A 186 11.04 18.20 -5.15
C ASP A 186 10.87 17.19 -6.28
N PRO A 187 10.48 17.66 -7.49
CA PRO A 187 10.40 16.81 -8.66
C PRO A 187 11.76 16.20 -9.03
N LEU A 188 11.82 14.88 -9.15
CA LEU A 188 13.01 14.16 -9.61
C LEU A 188 12.84 13.81 -11.09
N ALA A 189 13.71 14.36 -11.95
CA ALA A 189 13.67 14.08 -13.39
C ALA A 189 14.18 12.66 -13.69
N VAL A 190 13.71 12.07 -14.81
CA VAL A 190 14.11 10.73 -15.24
C VAL A 190 15.62 10.60 -15.41
N GLY A 191 16.28 11.63 -15.97
CA GLY A 191 17.74 11.65 -16.13
C GLY A 191 18.48 11.58 -14.79
N GLN A 192 18.08 12.40 -13.83
CA GLN A 192 18.66 12.40 -12.48
C GLN A 192 18.45 11.05 -11.77
N ALA A 193 17.25 10.47 -11.89
CA ALA A 193 16.95 9.16 -11.33
C ALA A 193 17.81 8.05 -11.97
N ALA A 194 18.03 8.12 -13.29
CA ALA A 194 18.88 7.19 -14.00
C ALA A 194 20.36 7.31 -13.56
N GLU A 195 20.85 8.54 -13.38
CA GLU A 195 22.20 8.82 -12.85
C GLU A 195 22.39 8.23 -11.46
N CYS A 196 21.41 8.39 -10.55
CA CYS A 196 21.46 7.77 -9.22
C CYS A 196 21.65 6.24 -9.28
N CYS A 197 21.12 5.61 -10.33
CA CYS A 197 21.21 4.17 -10.54
C CYS A 197 22.39 3.74 -11.44
N HIS A 198 23.23 4.67 -11.89
CA HIS A 198 24.30 4.42 -12.85
C HIS A 198 23.81 3.77 -14.16
N LEU A 199 22.66 4.22 -14.66
CA LEU A 199 22.01 3.72 -15.87
C LEU A 199 21.82 4.84 -16.90
N SER A 200 21.76 4.49 -18.18
CA SER A 200 21.21 5.40 -19.19
C SER A 200 19.71 5.61 -18.97
N GLU A 201 19.18 6.77 -19.33
CA GLU A 201 17.73 7.07 -19.20
C GLU A 201 16.84 6.00 -19.86
N SER A 202 17.24 5.52 -21.05
CA SER A 202 16.51 4.48 -21.78
C SER A 202 16.47 3.17 -20.97
N ARG A 203 17.63 2.73 -20.45
CA ARG A 203 17.73 1.50 -19.66
C ARG A 203 16.98 1.64 -18.35
N PHE A 204 17.10 2.76 -17.66
CA PHE A 204 16.37 3.06 -16.43
C PHE A 204 14.84 3.02 -16.67
N SER A 205 14.36 3.74 -17.70
CA SER A 205 12.93 3.81 -18.01
C SER A 205 12.33 2.44 -18.32
N HIS A 206 13.05 1.63 -19.10
CA HIS A 206 12.61 0.26 -19.40
C HIS A 206 12.57 -0.61 -18.13
N LEU A 207 13.65 -0.57 -17.33
CA LEU A 207 13.78 -1.33 -16.10
C LEU A 207 12.71 -0.93 -15.09
N PHE A 208 12.55 0.37 -14.88
CA PHE A 208 11.57 0.92 -13.93
C PHE A 208 10.15 0.50 -14.29
N ARG A 209 9.78 0.62 -15.58
CA ARG A 209 8.45 0.21 -16.05
C ARG A 209 8.20 -1.29 -15.88
N ARG A 210 9.24 -2.12 -16.06
CA ARG A 210 9.13 -3.57 -15.84
C ARG A 210 8.88 -3.89 -14.37
N VAL A 211 9.65 -3.28 -13.45
CA VAL A 211 9.58 -3.59 -12.00
C VAL A 211 8.35 -2.98 -11.34
N PHE A 212 7.99 -1.73 -11.71
CA PHE A 212 6.91 -0.98 -11.05
C PHE A 212 5.61 -0.90 -11.85
N GLY A 213 5.55 -1.49 -13.04
CA GLY A 213 4.35 -1.52 -13.88
C GLY A 213 3.96 -0.18 -14.52
N MET A 214 4.69 0.90 -14.23
CA MET A 214 4.41 2.24 -14.76
C MET A 214 5.70 3.03 -15.05
N PRO A 215 5.63 4.12 -15.88
CA PRO A 215 6.76 5.02 -16.08
C PRO A 215 7.17 5.75 -14.80
N PHE A 216 8.47 5.97 -14.59
CA PHE A 216 9.03 6.67 -13.43
C PHE A 216 8.38 8.04 -13.17
N ALA A 217 8.25 8.87 -14.21
CA ALA A 217 7.65 10.21 -14.05
C ALA A 217 6.17 10.16 -13.56
N GLN A 218 5.44 9.09 -13.86
CA GLN A 218 4.10 8.88 -13.32
C GLN A 218 4.17 8.42 -11.85
N TYR A 219 5.06 7.51 -11.54
CA TYR A 219 5.29 6.99 -10.18
C TYR A 219 5.72 8.12 -9.24
N GLU A 220 6.72 8.90 -9.62
CA GLU A 220 7.24 10.04 -8.87
C GLU A 220 6.14 11.07 -8.58
N ARG A 221 5.33 11.40 -9.59
CA ARG A 221 4.21 12.33 -9.41
C ARG A 221 3.15 11.79 -8.45
N LEU A 222 2.83 10.51 -8.53
CA LEU A 222 1.89 9.86 -7.61
C LEU A 222 2.44 9.83 -6.19
N TYR A 223 3.74 9.53 -6.04
CA TYR A 223 4.43 9.57 -4.76
C TYR A 223 4.29 10.94 -4.10
N ARG A 224 4.71 12.02 -4.77
CA ARG A 224 4.58 13.39 -4.24
C ARG A 224 3.13 13.77 -3.95
N LEU A 225 2.21 13.36 -4.82
CA LEU A 225 0.78 13.64 -4.64
C LEU A 225 0.22 12.96 -3.39
N ARG A 226 0.61 11.71 -3.12
CA ARG A 226 0.19 10.98 -1.93
C ARG A 226 0.80 11.55 -0.67
N CYS A 227 2.10 11.83 -0.68
CA CYS A 227 2.77 12.48 0.45
C CYS A 227 2.15 13.87 0.76
N ALA A 228 1.82 14.65 -0.26
CA ALA A 228 1.13 15.94 -0.10
C ALA A 228 -0.25 15.77 0.55
N ALA A 229 -1.01 14.75 0.14
CA ALA A 229 -2.32 14.46 0.74
C ALA A 229 -2.20 14.01 2.20
N ASP A 230 -1.24 13.14 2.50
CA ASP A 230 -0.97 12.64 3.85
C ASP A 230 -0.52 13.79 4.77
N GLU A 231 0.34 14.69 4.28
CA GLU A 231 0.76 15.88 5.03
C GLU A 231 -0.43 16.81 5.34
N MET A 232 -1.26 17.11 4.34
CA MET A 232 -2.47 17.92 4.55
C MET A 232 -3.38 17.32 5.62
N GLN A 233 -3.47 16.00 5.67
CA GLN A 233 -4.30 15.30 6.65
C GLN A 233 -3.68 15.34 8.05
N ARG A 234 -2.37 15.08 8.18
CA ARG A 234 -1.68 15.01 9.49
C ARG A 234 -1.46 16.38 10.11
N LEU A 235 -1.04 17.36 9.31
CA LEU A 235 -0.63 18.69 9.78
C LEU A 235 -1.70 19.76 9.59
N HIS A 236 -2.87 19.40 9.04
CA HIS A 236 -3.91 20.36 8.66
C HIS A 236 -3.40 21.50 7.75
N ALA A 237 -2.35 21.22 6.95
CA ALA A 237 -1.69 22.18 6.09
C ALA A 237 -2.63 22.72 5.00
N GLY A 238 -2.49 24.00 4.69
CA GLY A 238 -3.27 24.65 3.64
C GLY A 238 -2.86 24.21 2.23
N LEU A 239 -3.81 24.17 1.30
CA LEU A 239 -3.57 23.72 -0.08
C LEU A 239 -2.46 24.52 -0.80
N LYS A 240 -2.30 25.82 -0.51
CA LYS A 240 -1.26 26.67 -1.09
C LYS A 240 0.11 26.26 -0.58
N GLU A 241 0.27 26.19 0.72
CA GLU A 241 1.51 25.80 1.39
C GLU A 241 1.97 24.39 0.98
N THR A 242 1.02 23.44 0.92
CA THR A 242 1.29 22.07 0.45
C THR A 242 1.73 22.05 -1.01
N ALA A 243 1.12 22.86 -1.89
CA ALA A 243 1.53 22.94 -3.29
C ALA A 243 2.97 23.44 -3.43
N GLU A 244 3.33 24.48 -2.71
CA GLU A 244 4.69 25.05 -2.70
C GLU A 244 5.70 24.03 -2.18
N ARG A 245 5.41 23.37 -1.04
CA ARG A 245 6.30 22.40 -0.40
C ARG A 245 6.54 21.15 -1.24
N TRP A 246 5.54 20.68 -1.97
CA TRP A 246 5.60 19.46 -2.77
C TRP A 246 5.88 19.71 -4.26
N GLY A 247 6.43 20.87 -4.62
CA GLY A 247 6.88 21.18 -5.97
C GLY A 247 5.76 21.20 -7.01
N PHE A 248 4.53 21.56 -6.61
CA PHE A 248 3.43 21.86 -7.53
C PHE A 248 3.41 23.34 -7.87
N VAL A 249 3.09 23.68 -9.11
CA VAL A 249 3.12 25.06 -9.62
C VAL A 249 2.31 26.03 -8.74
N ASP A 250 1.11 25.61 -8.35
CA ASP A 250 0.21 26.38 -7.48
C ASP A 250 -0.90 25.47 -6.90
N LYS A 251 -1.73 26.05 -6.02
CA LYS A 251 -2.89 25.38 -5.42
C LYS A 251 -3.90 24.85 -6.44
N SER A 252 -4.05 25.55 -7.58
CA SER A 252 -5.00 25.17 -8.64
C SER A 252 -4.49 23.96 -9.41
N HIS A 253 -3.18 23.92 -9.67
CA HIS A 253 -2.50 22.77 -10.26
C HIS A 253 -2.61 21.55 -9.35
N LEU A 254 -2.25 21.65 -8.06
CA LEU A 254 -2.38 20.56 -7.09
C LEU A 254 -3.83 20.05 -7.03
N SER A 255 -4.81 20.95 -6.95
CA SER A 255 -6.23 20.58 -6.94
C SER A 255 -6.69 19.82 -8.20
N LYS A 256 -6.18 20.22 -9.39
CA LYS A 256 -6.44 19.53 -10.66
C LYS A 256 -5.82 18.13 -10.66
N VAL A 257 -4.59 18.01 -10.16
CA VAL A 257 -3.88 16.72 -10.08
C VAL A 257 -4.57 15.78 -9.08
N PHE A 258 -4.97 16.27 -7.90
CA PHE A 258 -5.78 15.49 -6.96
C PHE A 258 -7.05 14.92 -7.61
N ARG A 259 -7.79 15.74 -8.36
CA ARG A 259 -8.99 15.31 -9.10
C ARG A 259 -8.68 14.27 -10.15
N LYS A 260 -7.61 14.49 -10.93
CA LYS A 260 -7.19 13.58 -12.01
C LYS A 260 -6.89 12.17 -11.49
N TYR A 261 -6.20 12.08 -10.35
CA TYR A 261 -5.78 10.80 -9.75
C TYR A 261 -6.74 10.29 -8.67
N GLY A 262 -7.88 10.96 -8.46
CA GLY A 262 -8.88 10.54 -7.48
C GLY A 262 -8.41 10.67 -6.02
N VAL A 263 -7.33 11.41 -5.77
CA VAL A 263 -6.85 11.72 -4.42
C VAL A 263 -7.69 12.85 -3.85
N ARG A 264 -8.21 12.68 -2.65
CA ARG A 264 -8.91 13.75 -1.93
C ARG A 264 -8.22 13.96 -0.60
N PRO A 265 -7.55 15.09 -0.38
CA PRO A 265 -7.16 15.47 0.97
C PRO A 265 -8.43 15.58 1.81
N VAL A 266 -8.39 15.03 2.99
CA VAL A 266 -9.50 15.16 3.95
C VAL A 266 -9.53 16.62 4.39
N LYS A 267 -10.67 17.28 4.27
CA LYS A 267 -10.82 18.58 4.91
C LYS A 267 -10.69 18.39 6.41
N PRO A 268 -9.89 19.20 7.10
CA PRO A 268 -9.88 19.19 8.55
C PRO A 268 -11.32 19.36 9.06
N ALA A 269 -11.69 18.58 10.07
CA ALA A 269 -12.92 18.86 10.79
C ALA A 269 -12.84 20.29 11.34
N PRO A 270 -13.89 21.09 11.28
CA PRO A 270 -13.90 22.36 11.98
C PRO A 270 -13.65 22.09 13.47
N LEU A 271 -12.71 22.85 14.05
CA LEU A 271 -12.40 22.87 15.48
C LEU A 271 -13.65 23.18 16.29
#